data_e767742411abfa7c743d466181af2791
#
_entry.id   e767742411abfa7c743d466181af2791
#
_cell.length_a   1.000
_cell.length_b   1.000
_cell.length_c   1.000
_cell.angle_alpha   90.00
_cell.angle_beta   90.00
_cell.angle_gamma   90.00
#
_symmetry.space_group_name_H-M   'P 1'
#
loop_
_entity.id
_entity.type
_entity.pdbx_description
1 polymer ?
#
loop_
_entity_poly.entity_id
_entity_poly.type
_entity_poly.pdbx_seq_one_letter_code
_entity_poly.pdbx_strand_id
1 'polypeptide(L)'
;MKQGLSPDWITRLFEHPDLLRMGHHQRAEDQNLGMGWLYYAFGRMIRPRLAVVIGSWRGFVPLMIAKALQDNLESGEVVFIDPSLADDFWKDAARVNDYFLSLGVANIRHFRLTTQEFVKTSDYRALGKIGLVFIDSLHTEQQAQFDYEAFSGMLEPRGFVMLHDSMIVRPDKVYGGEKAYGMSVKYFVDRLKQDPMLQLLDLPFGHTGLTLLRKLDEEATRNPYDWLDDGPR
;
A
#
# COMPACT_ATOMS: atom_id res chain seq x y z
N MET A 1 -6.55 11.18 -22.49
CA MET A 1 -7.28 10.39 -21.48
C MET A 1 -7.72 11.30 -20.35
N LYS A 2 -8.94 11.15 -19.81
CA LYS A 2 -9.34 11.92 -18.60
C LYS A 2 -8.51 11.43 -17.42
N GLN A 3 -7.68 12.28 -16.87
CA GLN A 3 -6.90 12.00 -15.66
C GLN A 3 -7.81 12.13 -14.44
N GLY A 4 -7.73 11.17 -13.54
CA GLY A 4 -8.48 11.19 -12.26
C GLY A 4 -9.50 10.06 -12.13
N LEU A 5 -10.12 10.01 -10.95
CA LEU A 5 -11.21 9.08 -10.64
C LEU A 5 -12.51 9.63 -11.25
N SER A 6 -12.91 9.11 -12.41
CA SER A 6 -14.20 9.50 -13.00
C SER A 6 -15.35 8.74 -12.32
N PRO A 7 -16.58 9.31 -12.29
CA PRO A 7 -17.76 8.59 -11.80
C PRO A 7 -17.94 7.22 -12.46
N ASP A 8 -17.74 7.12 -13.77
CA ASP A 8 -17.86 5.85 -14.52
C ASP A 8 -16.83 4.81 -14.06
N TRP A 9 -15.62 5.23 -13.71
CA TRP A 9 -14.59 4.33 -13.20
C TRP A 9 -14.94 3.85 -11.79
N ILE A 10 -15.43 4.74 -10.93
CA ILE A 10 -15.89 4.41 -9.58
C ILE A 10 -17.07 3.43 -9.64
N THR A 11 -18.06 3.70 -10.51
CA THR A 11 -19.21 2.81 -10.71
C THR A 11 -18.75 1.40 -11.06
N ARG A 12 -17.82 1.24 -11.99
CA ARG A 12 -17.27 -0.09 -12.35
C ARG A 12 -16.62 -0.82 -11.17
N LEU A 13 -15.98 -0.10 -10.25
CA LEU A 13 -15.44 -0.71 -9.02
C LEU A 13 -16.56 -1.29 -8.17
N PHE A 14 -17.66 -0.53 -7.99
CA PHE A 14 -18.78 -0.95 -7.16
C PHE A 14 -19.65 -2.04 -7.81
N GLU A 15 -19.57 -2.22 -9.12
CA GLU A 15 -20.17 -3.34 -9.83
C GLU A 15 -19.40 -4.66 -9.62
N HIS A 16 -18.13 -4.58 -9.16
CA HIS A 16 -17.31 -5.77 -8.95
C HIS A 16 -17.50 -6.32 -7.53
N PRO A 17 -18.15 -7.52 -7.37
CA PRO A 17 -18.57 -8.02 -6.07
C PRO A 17 -17.42 -8.30 -5.10
N ASP A 18 -16.23 -8.64 -5.62
CA ASP A 18 -15.06 -8.89 -4.80
C ASP A 18 -14.50 -7.62 -4.18
N LEU A 19 -14.63 -6.47 -4.86
CA LEU A 19 -14.13 -5.18 -4.37
C LEU A 19 -14.99 -4.57 -3.26
N LEU A 20 -16.20 -5.04 -3.06
CA LEU A 20 -17.12 -4.58 -1.99
C LEU A 20 -16.85 -5.23 -0.63
N ARG A 21 -16.05 -6.28 -0.57
CA ARG A 21 -15.84 -7.10 0.64
C ARG A 21 -14.57 -6.74 1.41
N MET A 22 -13.93 -5.63 1.12
CA MET A 22 -12.52 -5.44 1.45
C MET A 22 -12.20 -4.73 2.75
N GLY A 23 -13.14 -4.41 3.59
CA GLY A 23 -12.82 -3.85 4.91
C GLY A 23 -12.14 -2.46 4.90
N HIS A 24 -12.06 -1.79 3.76
CA HIS A 24 -11.49 -0.45 3.61
C HIS A 24 -12.56 0.65 3.68
N HIS A 25 -13.69 0.39 4.35
CA HIS A 25 -14.80 1.31 4.55
C HIS A 25 -15.47 1.81 3.26
N GLN A 26 -15.42 1.03 2.18
CA GLN A 26 -16.20 1.31 1.00
C GLN A 26 -17.69 1.24 1.33
N ARG A 27 -18.48 2.08 0.69
CA ARG A 27 -19.92 2.11 0.82
C ARG A 27 -20.55 2.20 -0.57
N ALA A 28 -21.32 1.17 -0.91
CA ALA A 28 -21.90 1.02 -2.25
C ALA A 28 -23.05 2.03 -2.51
N GLU A 29 -23.82 2.36 -1.47
CA GLU A 29 -25.04 3.17 -1.57
C GLU A 29 -24.77 4.58 -2.12
N ASP A 30 -23.61 5.14 -1.84
CA ASP A 30 -23.18 6.45 -2.33
C ASP A 30 -21.85 6.40 -3.11
N GLN A 31 -21.41 5.21 -3.48
CA GLN A 31 -20.17 4.96 -4.21
C GLN A 31 -18.93 5.55 -3.52
N ASN A 32 -18.92 5.52 -2.19
CA ASN A 32 -17.80 6.02 -1.39
C ASN A 32 -16.68 4.99 -1.34
N LEU A 33 -15.50 5.38 -1.82
CA LEU A 33 -14.32 4.51 -1.86
C LEU A 33 -13.67 4.28 -0.48
N GLY A 34 -14.19 4.91 0.58
CA GLY A 34 -13.60 4.76 1.92
C GLY A 34 -12.13 5.18 1.93
N MET A 35 -11.27 4.29 2.46
CA MET A 35 -9.82 4.53 2.47
C MET A 35 -9.19 4.57 1.07
N GLY A 36 -9.89 4.11 0.04
CA GLY A 36 -9.43 4.22 -1.35
C GLY A 36 -9.17 5.66 -1.78
N TRP A 37 -9.92 6.63 -1.26
CA TRP A 37 -9.63 8.06 -1.48
C TRP A 37 -8.24 8.44 -0.98
N LEU A 38 -7.86 7.94 0.20
CA LEU A 38 -6.55 8.18 0.80
C LEU A 38 -5.43 7.55 -0.03
N TYR A 39 -5.57 6.26 -0.40
CA TYR A 39 -4.58 5.54 -1.19
C TYR A 39 -4.33 6.21 -2.55
N TYR A 40 -5.40 6.60 -3.23
CA TYR A 40 -5.30 7.35 -4.47
C TYR A 40 -4.63 8.72 -4.26
N ALA A 41 -5.06 9.48 -3.23
CA ALA A 41 -4.50 10.81 -2.94
C ALA A 41 -2.99 10.72 -2.65
N PHE A 42 -2.54 9.77 -1.83
CA PHE A 42 -1.12 9.57 -1.56
C PHE A 42 -0.33 9.22 -2.82
N GLY A 43 -0.84 8.31 -3.66
CA GLY A 43 -0.21 8.00 -4.94
C GLY A 43 -0.07 9.23 -5.86
N ARG A 44 -1.07 10.14 -5.83
CA ARG A 44 -1.04 11.41 -6.58
C ARG A 44 -0.08 12.44 -6.00
N MET A 45 0.03 12.50 -4.66
CA MET A 45 0.86 13.50 -3.96
C MET A 45 2.35 13.12 -3.97
N ILE A 46 2.65 11.85 -3.68
CA ILE A 46 4.02 11.34 -3.63
C ILE A 46 4.59 11.20 -5.03
N ARG A 47 3.74 10.83 -6.02
CA ARG A 47 4.11 10.61 -7.43
C ARG A 47 5.24 9.59 -7.60
N PRO A 48 5.20 8.44 -6.91
CA PRO A 48 6.28 7.47 -6.97
C PRO A 48 6.39 6.87 -8.37
N ARG A 49 7.61 6.58 -8.82
CA ARG A 49 7.82 5.75 -10.00
C ARG A 49 7.64 4.27 -9.71
N LEU A 50 7.87 3.88 -8.46
CA LEU A 50 7.68 2.53 -7.98
C LEU A 50 6.97 2.56 -6.64
N ALA A 51 5.87 1.80 -6.54
CA ALA A 51 5.22 1.46 -5.28
C ALA A 51 5.27 -0.05 -5.08
N VAL A 52 5.37 -0.49 -3.82
CA VAL A 52 5.28 -1.90 -3.42
C VAL A 52 4.06 -2.08 -2.54
N VAL A 53 3.22 -3.06 -2.85
CA VAL A 53 2.06 -3.44 -2.05
C VAL A 53 2.21 -4.90 -1.63
N ILE A 54 2.16 -5.17 -0.33
CA ILE A 54 2.33 -6.49 0.25
C ILE A 54 1.02 -6.92 0.88
N GLY A 55 0.40 -7.95 0.34
CA GLY A 55 -0.93 -8.39 0.71
C GLY A 55 -2.02 -7.42 0.21
N SER A 56 -3.11 -7.93 -0.16
CA SER A 56 -4.36 -7.18 -0.44
C SER A 56 -5.44 -8.12 -0.96
N TRP A 57 -5.90 -8.98 -0.15
CA TRP A 57 -6.91 -10.00 -0.42
C TRP A 57 -7.57 -9.99 -1.82
N ARG A 58 -8.18 -8.90 -2.25
CA ARG A 58 -8.83 -8.73 -3.59
C ARG A 58 -8.22 -7.64 -4.45
N GLY A 59 -7.10 -7.06 -4.04
CA GLY A 59 -6.35 -6.12 -4.84
C GLY A 59 -6.89 -4.70 -4.84
N PHE A 60 -7.70 -4.30 -3.87
CA PHE A 60 -8.21 -2.93 -3.81
C PHE A 60 -7.09 -1.90 -3.62
N VAL A 61 -6.17 -2.15 -2.70
CA VAL A 61 -5.05 -1.23 -2.45
C VAL A 61 -4.13 -1.11 -3.66
N PRO A 62 -3.58 -2.21 -4.24
CA PRO A 62 -2.73 -2.08 -5.42
C PRO A 62 -3.47 -1.42 -6.59
N LEU A 63 -4.78 -1.68 -6.76
CA LEU A 63 -5.60 -1.05 -7.78
C LEU A 63 -5.68 0.49 -7.60
N MET A 64 -5.98 0.96 -6.38
CA MET A 64 -6.10 2.39 -6.10
C MET A 64 -4.78 3.13 -6.27
N ILE A 65 -3.69 2.55 -5.78
CA ILE A 65 -2.34 3.11 -5.94
C ILE A 65 -1.95 3.10 -7.43
N ALA A 66 -2.10 1.98 -8.14
CA ALA A 66 -1.76 1.87 -9.55
C ALA A 66 -2.55 2.86 -10.42
N LYS A 67 -3.86 3.04 -10.14
CA LYS A 67 -4.67 4.07 -10.80
C LYS A 67 -4.10 5.47 -10.57
N ALA A 68 -3.69 5.79 -9.36
CA ALA A 68 -3.06 7.07 -9.05
C ALA A 68 -1.75 7.28 -9.84
N LEU A 69 -0.90 6.24 -9.89
CA LEU A 69 0.36 6.28 -10.62
C LEU A 69 0.15 6.39 -12.15
N GLN A 70 -0.85 5.71 -12.69
CA GLN A 70 -1.25 5.81 -14.10
C GLN A 70 -1.73 7.21 -14.46
N ASP A 71 -2.36 7.92 -13.52
CA ASP A 71 -2.84 9.28 -13.71
C ASP A 71 -1.74 10.35 -13.48
N ASN A 72 -0.55 9.95 -13.04
CA ASN A 72 0.62 10.80 -12.92
C ASN A 72 1.44 10.85 -14.22
N LEU A 73 2.17 11.93 -14.43
CA LEU A 73 3.06 12.08 -15.60
C LEU A 73 4.25 11.13 -15.56
N GLU A 74 4.67 10.71 -14.36
CA GLU A 74 5.77 9.78 -14.12
C GLU A 74 5.48 8.37 -14.60
N SER A 75 4.21 8.03 -14.84
CA SER A 75 3.77 6.70 -15.31
C SER A 75 4.35 5.55 -14.47
N GLY A 76 4.24 5.68 -13.14
CA GLY A 76 4.80 4.71 -12.20
C GLY A 76 4.09 3.36 -12.24
N GLU A 77 4.74 2.35 -11.67
CA GLU A 77 4.23 0.98 -11.56
C GLU A 77 4.05 0.54 -10.11
N VAL A 78 3.24 -0.49 -9.91
CA VAL A 78 3.06 -1.19 -8.64
C VAL A 78 3.61 -2.59 -8.72
N VAL A 79 4.51 -2.94 -7.82
CA VAL A 79 4.86 -4.32 -7.51
C VAL A 79 3.93 -4.81 -6.42
N PHE A 80 3.11 -5.80 -6.75
CA PHE A 80 2.12 -6.38 -5.84
C PHE A 80 2.55 -7.80 -5.45
N ILE A 81 2.72 -8.04 -4.15
CA ILE A 81 3.20 -9.31 -3.60
C ILE A 81 2.09 -9.90 -2.75
N ASP A 82 1.51 -11.01 -3.18
CA ASP A 82 0.48 -11.75 -2.45
C ASP A 82 0.55 -13.24 -2.80
N PRO A 83 0.82 -14.13 -1.82
CA PRO A 83 0.96 -15.55 -2.05
C PRO A 83 -0.36 -16.29 -2.28
N SER A 84 -1.51 -15.60 -2.18
CA SER A 84 -2.86 -16.21 -2.26
C SER A 84 -3.10 -17.27 -1.18
N LEU A 85 -2.70 -16.97 0.07
CA LEU A 85 -2.87 -17.91 1.18
C LEU A 85 -4.32 -17.99 1.69
N ALA A 86 -5.11 -16.92 1.46
CA ALA A 86 -6.48 -16.86 1.89
C ALA A 86 -7.39 -17.77 1.05
N ASP A 87 -7.16 -17.83 -0.26
CA ASP A 87 -7.90 -18.66 -1.22
C ASP A 87 -7.15 -18.74 -2.57
N ASP A 88 -7.85 -19.17 -3.62
CA ASP A 88 -7.26 -19.40 -4.95
C ASP A 88 -7.34 -18.19 -5.88
N PHE A 89 -7.75 -17.00 -5.40
CA PHE A 89 -8.05 -15.85 -6.25
C PHE A 89 -6.87 -15.43 -7.13
N TRP A 90 -5.65 -15.40 -6.57
CA TRP A 90 -4.43 -14.97 -7.28
C TRP A 90 -3.65 -16.11 -7.93
N LYS A 91 -4.17 -17.36 -7.92
CA LYS A 91 -3.40 -18.51 -8.40
C LYS A 91 -3.26 -18.60 -9.91
N ASP A 92 -4.15 -17.98 -10.67
CA ASP A 92 -4.09 -17.93 -12.14
C ASP A 92 -3.55 -16.57 -12.59
N ALA A 93 -2.31 -16.55 -13.10
CA ALA A 93 -1.65 -15.31 -13.53
C ALA A 93 -2.35 -14.61 -14.70
N ALA A 94 -2.96 -15.36 -15.62
CA ALA A 94 -3.71 -14.76 -16.73
C ALA A 94 -4.95 -14.05 -16.19
N ARG A 95 -5.69 -14.70 -15.29
CA ARG A 95 -6.86 -14.12 -14.63
C ARG A 95 -6.51 -12.87 -13.82
N VAL A 96 -5.36 -12.85 -13.15
CA VAL A 96 -4.89 -11.66 -12.40
C VAL A 96 -4.72 -10.47 -13.32
N ASN A 97 -4.04 -10.68 -14.46
CA ASN A 97 -3.82 -9.61 -15.43
C ASN A 97 -5.15 -9.10 -16.00
N ASP A 98 -6.05 -10.01 -16.42
CA ASP A 98 -7.36 -9.67 -16.96
C ASP A 98 -8.22 -8.93 -15.91
N TYR A 99 -8.12 -9.31 -14.64
CA TYR A 99 -8.81 -8.66 -13.53
C TYR A 99 -8.47 -7.17 -13.45
N PHE A 100 -7.17 -6.82 -13.37
CA PHE A 100 -6.75 -5.42 -13.29
C PHE A 100 -7.02 -4.65 -14.59
N LEU A 101 -6.82 -5.28 -15.75
CA LEU A 101 -7.13 -4.67 -17.05
C LEU A 101 -8.62 -4.36 -17.20
N SER A 102 -9.52 -5.22 -16.74
CA SER A 102 -10.97 -4.99 -16.77
C SER A 102 -11.38 -3.76 -15.96
N LEU A 103 -10.59 -3.44 -14.92
CA LEU A 103 -10.75 -2.25 -14.08
C LEU A 103 -9.99 -1.02 -14.64
N GLY A 104 -9.38 -1.16 -15.81
CA GLY A 104 -8.69 -0.07 -16.51
C GLY A 104 -7.32 0.28 -15.96
N VAL A 105 -6.65 -0.68 -15.31
CA VAL A 105 -5.31 -0.51 -14.73
C VAL A 105 -4.37 -1.56 -15.33
N ALA A 106 -3.23 -1.12 -15.88
CA ALA A 106 -2.27 -1.96 -16.59
C ALA A 106 -0.84 -1.91 -16.03
N ASN A 107 -0.61 -1.18 -14.95
CA ASN A 107 0.71 -0.92 -14.38
C ASN A 107 0.93 -1.65 -13.05
N ILE A 108 0.40 -2.87 -12.93
CA ILE A 108 0.60 -3.75 -11.77
C ILE A 108 1.38 -4.99 -12.22
N ARG A 109 2.51 -5.27 -11.56
CA ARG A 109 3.21 -6.55 -11.65
C ARG A 109 2.93 -7.37 -10.40
N HIS A 110 2.18 -8.45 -10.54
CA HIS A 110 1.84 -9.34 -9.43
C HIS A 110 2.86 -10.46 -9.29
N PHE A 111 3.29 -10.71 -8.05
CA PHE A 111 4.13 -11.83 -7.66
C PHE A 111 3.39 -12.69 -6.64
N ARG A 112 3.04 -13.91 -7.03
CA ARG A 112 2.41 -14.89 -6.15
C ARG A 112 3.45 -15.55 -5.24
N LEU A 113 4.03 -14.77 -4.38
CA LEU A 113 5.09 -15.13 -3.44
C LEU A 113 4.81 -14.51 -2.07
N THR A 114 5.34 -15.12 -1.04
CA THR A 114 5.54 -14.44 0.24
C THR A 114 6.66 -13.42 0.11
N THR A 115 6.73 -12.44 1.01
CA THR A 115 7.85 -11.49 1.04
C THR A 115 9.18 -12.22 1.22
N GLN A 116 9.21 -13.28 2.06
CA GLN A 116 10.39 -14.12 2.31
C GLN A 116 10.90 -14.83 1.05
N GLU A 117 10.01 -15.17 0.14
CA GLU A 117 10.36 -15.76 -1.16
C GLU A 117 10.77 -14.68 -2.15
N PHE A 118 10.02 -13.57 -2.21
CA PHE A 118 10.27 -12.48 -3.15
C PHE A 118 11.64 -11.84 -2.98
N VAL A 119 12.13 -11.64 -1.75
CA VAL A 119 13.47 -11.05 -1.50
C VAL A 119 14.62 -11.91 -2.03
N LYS A 120 14.39 -13.17 -2.37
CA LYS A 120 15.39 -14.07 -2.96
C LYS A 120 15.45 -14.01 -4.48
N THR A 121 14.48 -13.34 -5.12
CA THR A 121 14.36 -13.30 -6.59
C THR A 121 15.31 -12.30 -7.24
N SER A 122 15.50 -12.44 -8.56
CA SER A 122 16.15 -11.43 -9.39
C SER A 122 15.32 -10.14 -9.48
N ASP A 123 13.99 -10.26 -9.47
CA ASP A 123 13.08 -9.12 -9.52
C ASP A 123 13.25 -8.21 -8.32
N TYR A 124 13.37 -8.77 -7.10
CA TYR A 124 13.67 -7.97 -5.92
C TYR A 124 15.01 -7.23 -6.04
N ARG A 125 16.06 -7.91 -6.51
CA ARG A 125 17.38 -7.28 -6.69
C ARG A 125 17.41 -6.21 -7.77
N ALA A 126 16.48 -6.29 -8.72
CA ALA A 126 16.33 -5.32 -9.81
C ALA A 126 15.42 -4.13 -9.44
N LEU A 127 14.81 -4.13 -8.25
CA LEU A 127 13.98 -2.99 -7.81
C LEU A 127 14.83 -1.72 -7.72
N GLY A 128 14.26 -0.64 -8.23
CA GLY A 128 14.81 0.70 -8.05
C GLY A 128 14.45 1.31 -6.70
N LYS A 129 14.57 2.62 -6.59
CA LYS A 129 14.08 3.37 -5.44
C LYS A 129 12.55 3.33 -5.37
N ILE A 130 12.04 3.20 -4.16
CA ILE A 130 10.62 3.00 -3.87
C ILE A 130 10.07 4.27 -3.21
N GLY A 131 9.06 4.88 -3.80
CA GLY A 131 8.42 6.06 -3.21
C GLY A 131 7.28 5.73 -2.25
N LEU A 132 6.68 4.52 -2.35
CA LEU A 132 5.57 4.11 -1.49
C LEU A 132 5.62 2.60 -1.25
N VAL A 133 5.56 2.20 0.03
CA VAL A 133 5.33 0.81 0.44
C VAL A 133 4.01 0.73 1.21
N PHE A 134 3.17 -0.23 0.88
CA PHE A 134 1.95 -0.55 1.62
C PHE A 134 2.04 -1.98 2.16
N ILE A 135 1.91 -2.12 3.49
CA ILE A 135 2.02 -3.40 4.20
C ILE A 135 0.65 -3.78 4.75
N ASP A 136 0.06 -4.82 4.19
CA ASP A 136 -1.25 -5.38 4.52
C ASP A 136 -1.22 -6.92 4.41
N SER A 137 -0.12 -7.51 4.86
CA SER A 137 0.16 -8.95 4.82
C SER A 137 -0.47 -9.68 6.03
N LEU A 138 0.14 -10.74 6.52
CA LEU A 138 -0.27 -11.35 7.78
C LEU A 138 -0.02 -10.36 8.94
N HIS A 139 -1.09 -9.95 9.62
CA HIS A 139 -1.08 -8.85 10.59
C HIS A 139 -0.42 -9.21 11.92
N THR A 140 0.76 -9.83 11.87
CA THR A 140 1.60 -10.11 13.04
C THR A 140 2.75 -9.12 13.12
N GLU A 141 3.21 -8.87 14.34
CA GLU A 141 4.39 -8.04 14.61
C GLU A 141 5.61 -8.47 13.78
N GLN A 142 5.89 -9.78 13.77
CA GLN A 142 7.05 -10.36 13.08
C GLN A 142 6.97 -10.19 11.56
N GLN A 143 5.77 -10.40 10.98
CA GLN A 143 5.59 -10.25 9.55
C GLN A 143 5.70 -8.78 9.13
N ALA A 144 5.04 -7.88 9.85
CA ALA A 144 5.11 -6.44 9.58
C ALA A 144 6.54 -5.90 9.68
N GLN A 145 7.30 -6.38 10.67
CA GLN A 145 8.72 -6.05 10.80
C GLN A 145 9.53 -6.55 9.59
N PHE A 146 9.36 -7.82 9.22
CA PHE A 146 10.06 -8.39 8.07
C PHE A 146 9.76 -7.63 6.78
N ASP A 147 8.48 -7.33 6.52
CA ASP A 147 8.04 -6.60 5.34
C ASP A 147 8.63 -5.18 5.30
N TYR A 148 8.64 -4.49 6.43
CA TYR A 148 9.27 -3.18 6.54
C TYR A 148 10.78 -3.24 6.29
N GLU A 149 11.49 -4.15 6.94
CA GLU A 149 12.95 -4.29 6.82
C GLU A 149 13.36 -4.65 5.39
N ALA A 150 12.55 -5.47 4.69
CA ALA A 150 12.80 -5.86 3.30
C ALA A 150 12.86 -4.66 2.34
N PHE A 151 12.08 -3.61 2.56
CA PHE A 151 11.96 -2.50 1.59
C PHE A 151 12.41 -1.14 2.12
N SER A 152 12.53 -0.97 3.44
CA SER A 152 12.85 0.34 4.04
C SER A 152 14.20 0.93 3.63
N GLY A 153 15.18 0.07 3.26
CA GLY A 153 16.48 0.49 2.73
C GLY A 153 16.44 1.02 1.29
N MET A 154 15.35 0.72 0.57
CA MET A 154 15.15 1.15 -0.82
C MET A 154 14.27 2.39 -0.95
N LEU A 155 13.72 2.91 0.15
CA LEU A 155 12.87 4.10 0.12
C LEU A 155 13.62 5.32 -0.46
N GLU A 156 12.89 6.08 -1.26
CA GLU A 156 13.31 7.44 -1.64
C GLU A 156 13.36 8.36 -0.42
N PRO A 157 14.12 9.46 -0.45
CA PRO A 157 14.21 10.42 0.67
C PRO A 157 12.85 10.94 1.15
N ARG A 158 11.85 11.01 0.27
CA ARG A 158 10.47 11.43 0.59
C ARG A 158 9.47 10.28 0.48
N GLY A 159 9.97 9.05 0.49
CA GLY A 159 9.13 7.87 0.41
C GLY A 159 8.38 7.61 1.72
N PHE A 160 7.22 6.97 1.58
CA PHE A 160 6.36 6.60 2.68
C PHE A 160 6.18 5.10 2.81
N VAL A 161 5.98 4.66 4.04
CA VAL A 161 5.42 3.33 4.35
C VAL A 161 4.05 3.52 4.98
N MET A 162 3.09 2.71 4.57
CA MET A 162 1.77 2.58 5.17
C MET A 162 1.65 1.20 5.79
N LEU A 163 1.29 1.14 7.07
CA LEU A 163 1.03 -0.11 7.78
C LEU A 163 -0.46 -0.18 8.11
N HIS A 164 -1.14 -1.14 7.50
CA HIS A 164 -2.56 -1.40 7.75
C HIS A 164 -2.74 -2.19 9.05
N ASP A 165 -3.93 -2.10 9.65
CA ASP A 165 -4.29 -2.81 10.89
C ASP A 165 -3.30 -2.58 12.05
N SER A 166 -2.80 -1.35 12.18
CA SER A 166 -1.63 -1.00 12.97
C SER A 166 -1.93 -0.48 14.38
N MET A 167 -3.22 -0.32 14.75
CA MET A 167 -3.59 0.41 15.97
C MET A 167 -4.16 -0.47 17.08
N ILE A 168 -4.49 -1.71 16.79
CA ILE A 168 -5.08 -2.63 17.77
C ILE A 168 -4.33 -3.96 17.84
N VAL A 169 -4.55 -4.64 18.97
CA VAL A 169 -4.12 -6.03 19.17
C VAL A 169 -5.37 -6.85 19.48
N ARG A 170 -5.59 -7.93 18.73
CA ARG A 170 -6.71 -8.84 18.94
C ARG A 170 -6.44 -10.22 18.34
N PRO A 171 -7.15 -11.27 18.79
CA PRO A 171 -7.26 -12.50 18.05
C PRO A 171 -7.94 -12.25 16.70
N ASP A 172 -7.47 -12.88 15.64
CA ASP A 172 -8.08 -12.82 14.32
C ASP A 172 -7.94 -14.17 13.61
N LYS A 173 -8.55 -14.31 12.45
CA LYS A 173 -8.46 -15.50 11.61
C LYS A 173 -8.06 -15.10 10.20
N VAL A 174 -7.24 -15.91 9.56
CA VAL A 174 -6.99 -15.78 8.13
C VAL A 174 -8.32 -15.95 7.40
N TYR A 175 -8.64 -15.07 6.47
CA TYR A 175 -9.88 -15.12 5.69
C TYR A 175 -10.16 -16.52 5.14
N GLY A 176 -11.35 -17.05 5.44
CA GLY A 176 -11.76 -18.38 5.01
C GLY A 176 -11.15 -19.56 5.77
N GLY A 177 -10.25 -19.30 6.73
CA GLY A 177 -9.56 -20.33 7.51
C GLY A 177 -10.06 -20.48 8.94
N GLU A 178 -9.89 -21.68 9.52
CA GLU A 178 -10.11 -21.91 10.96
C GLU A 178 -8.92 -21.48 11.83
N LYS A 179 -7.77 -21.24 11.20
CA LYS A 179 -6.51 -20.96 11.88
C LYS A 179 -6.51 -19.54 12.47
N ALA A 180 -6.63 -19.48 13.78
CA ALA A 180 -6.50 -18.22 14.52
C ALA A 180 -5.05 -17.78 14.63
N TYR A 181 -4.83 -16.47 14.64
CA TYR A 181 -3.54 -15.82 14.92
C TYR A 181 -3.77 -14.56 15.77
N GLY A 182 -2.71 -14.00 16.35
CA GLY A 182 -2.77 -12.72 17.06
C GLY A 182 -2.42 -11.57 16.12
N MET A 183 -3.40 -10.73 15.78
CA MET A 183 -3.14 -9.46 15.14
C MET A 183 -2.33 -8.59 16.09
N SER A 184 -1.15 -8.14 15.70
CA SER A 184 -0.17 -7.51 16.60
C SER A 184 0.76 -6.51 15.92
N VAL A 185 0.43 -6.01 14.72
CA VAL A 185 1.21 -4.96 14.01
C VAL A 185 1.48 -3.75 14.90
N LYS A 186 0.52 -3.43 15.79
CA LYS A 186 0.65 -2.34 16.76
C LYS A 186 1.95 -2.41 17.55
N TYR A 187 2.39 -3.57 17.99
CA TYR A 187 3.63 -3.70 18.78
C TYR A 187 4.86 -3.29 17.97
N PHE A 188 4.89 -3.64 16.70
CA PHE A 188 5.94 -3.18 15.79
C PHE A 188 5.91 -1.66 15.60
N VAL A 189 4.73 -1.09 15.36
CA VAL A 189 4.54 0.37 15.22
C VAL A 189 4.95 1.09 16.49
N ASP A 190 4.58 0.58 17.68
CA ASP A 190 4.97 1.18 18.97
C ASP A 190 6.50 1.20 19.16
N ARG A 191 7.23 0.20 18.63
CA ARG A 191 8.70 0.24 18.61
C ARG A 191 9.24 1.27 17.63
N LEU A 192 8.68 1.36 16.42
CA LEU A 192 9.10 2.36 15.42
C LEU A 192 8.92 3.80 15.92
N LYS A 193 7.93 4.06 16.78
CA LYS A 193 7.71 5.37 17.40
C LYS A 193 8.83 5.79 18.36
N GLN A 194 9.67 4.85 18.80
CA GLN A 194 10.83 5.16 19.65
C GLN A 194 12.06 5.59 18.86
N ASP A 195 12.06 5.42 17.53
CA ASP A 195 13.15 5.82 16.68
C ASP A 195 13.00 7.31 16.31
N PRO A 196 13.92 8.20 16.79
CA PRO A 196 13.84 9.63 16.52
C PRO A 196 14.08 9.98 15.03
N MET A 197 14.59 9.03 14.24
CA MET A 197 14.79 9.19 12.80
C MET A 197 13.55 8.85 11.97
N LEU A 198 12.43 8.53 12.62
CA LEU A 198 11.17 8.22 11.96
C LEU A 198 10.08 9.22 12.36
N GLN A 199 9.28 9.62 11.38
CA GLN A 199 8.01 10.31 11.62
C GLN A 199 6.86 9.36 11.38
N LEU A 200 5.99 9.22 12.37
CA LEU A 200 4.78 8.39 12.28
C LEU A 200 3.54 9.24 12.53
N LEU A 201 2.50 8.94 11.77
CA LEU A 201 1.17 9.51 11.92
C LEU A 201 0.15 8.37 11.95
N ASP A 202 -0.51 8.21 13.07
CA ASP A 202 -1.62 7.25 13.18
C ASP A 202 -2.92 7.87 12.67
N LEU A 203 -3.62 7.13 11.83
CA LEU A 203 -4.91 7.47 11.28
C LEU A 203 -5.94 6.46 11.81
N PRO A 204 -6.79 6.84 12.79
CA PRO A 204 -7.73 5.93 13.44
C PRO A 204 -8.97 5.70 12.58
N PHE A 205 -8.78 5.37 11.30
CA PHE A 205 -9.89 5.00 10.43
C PHE A 205 -10.33 3.56 10.69
N GLY A 206 -11.63 3.39 10.83
CA GLY A 206 -12.21 2.10 11.13
C GLY A 206 -11.84 1.58 12.53
N HIS A 207 -11.81 0.25 12.65
CA HIS A 207 -11.53 -0.38 13.93
C HIS A 207 -10.04 -0.66 14.16
N THR A 208 -9.27 -0.76 13.10
CA THR A 208 -7.90 -1.29 13.12
C THR A 208 -6.82 -0.27 12.78
N GLY A 209 -7.20 0.81 12.10
CA GLY A 209 -6.35 1.95 11.80
C GLY A 209 -5.29 1.73 10.73
N LEU A 210 -4.64 2.82 10.37
CA LEU A 210 -3.53 2.89 9.42
C LEU A 210 -2.44 3.78 10.03
N THR A 211 -1.19 3.35 9.98
CA THR A 211 -0.05 4.19 10.34
C THR A 211 0.75 4.57 9.10
N LEU A 212 0.96 5.86 8.92
CA LEU A 212 1.89 6.41 7.94
C LEU A 212 3.25 6.59 8.59
N LEU A 213 4.30 6.23 7.87
CA LEU A 213 5.67 6.37 8.32
C LEU A 213 6.54 6.94 7.20
N ARG A 214 7.45 7.85 7.55
CA ARG A 214 8.58 8.22 6.70
C ARG A 214 9.86 8.33 7.51
N LYS A 215 11.01 8.14 6.86
CA LYS A 215 12.32 8.42 7.46
C LYS A 215 12.57 9.93 7.46
N LEU A 216 13.17 10.41 8.54
CA LEU A 216 13.81 11.73 8.58
C LEU A 216 15.22 11.58 7.99
N ASP A 217 15.51 12.35 6.96
CA ASP A 217 16.83 12.54 6.41
C ASP A 217 17.19 14.03 6.47
N GLU A 218 18.40 14.39 6.07
CA GLU A 218 18.83 15.79 6.06
C GLU A 218 17.93 16.66 5.18
N GLU A 219 17.42 16.13 4.07
CA GLU A 219 16.50 16.85 3.20
C GLU A 219 15.11 17.01 3.84
N ALA A 220 14.61 15.97 4.56
CA ALA A 220 13.33 16.03 5.26
C ALA A 220 13.35 16.97 6.48
N THR A 221 14.51 17.15 7.10
CA THR A 221 14.70 18.04 8.25
C THR A 221 15.04 19.47 7.86
N ARG A 222 15.40 19.72 6.60
CA ARG A 222 15.71 21.05 6.09
C ARG A 222 14.47 21.96 6.22
N ASN A 223 14.69 23.18 6.72
CA ASN A 223 13.62 24.16 6.80
C ASN A 223 13.05 24.42 5.39
N PRO A 224 11.74 24.20 5.15
CA PRO A 224 11.16 24.42 3.83
C PRO A 224 11.20 25.88 3.37
N TYR A 225 11.56 26.81 4.25
CA TYR A 225 11.64 28.25 3.99
C TYR A 225 13.07 28.77 3.85
N ASP A 226 14.09 27.91 3.89
CA ASP A 226 15.51 28.33 3.71
C ASP A 226 15.74 29.10 2.38
N TRP A 227 14.87 28.85 1.36
CA TRP A 227 14.91 29.57 0.09
C TRP A 227 14.51 31.06 0.22
N LEU A 228 13.80 31.44 1.31
CA LEU A 228 13.47 32.86 1.56
C LEU A 228 14.68 33.68 1.95
N ASP A 229 15.72 33.06 2.51
CA ASP A 229 16.95 33.72 2.97
C ASP A 229 17.93 33.91 1.81
N ASP A 230 17.77 33.20 0.68
CA ASP A 230 18.67 33.31 -0.49
C ASP A 230 18.37 34.53 -1.38
N GLY A 231 17.36 35.33 -1.06
CA GLY A 231 16.96 36.49 -1.86
C GLY A 231 16.39 36.15 -3.23
N PRO A 232 15.86 37.09 -4.01
CA PRO A 232 15.34 36.81 -5.35
C PRO A 232 16.51 36.43 -6.28
N ARG A 233 16.45 35.22 -6.85
CA ARG A 233 17.37 34.80 -7.91
C ARG A 233 17.00 35.39 -9.25
#